data_368d82229c9ff7f86327c2a01d362e4e
#
_entry.id   368d82229c9ff7f86327c2a01d362e4e
#
_cell.length_a   1.000
_cell.length_b   1.000
_cell.length_c   1.000
_cell.angle_alpha   90.00
_cell.angle_beta   90.00
_cell.angle_gamma   90.00
#
_symmetry.space_group_name_H-M   'P 1'
#
loop_
_entity.id
_entity.type
_entity.pdbx_description
1 polymer ?
#
loop_
_entity_poly.entity_id
_entity_poly.type
_entity_poly.pdbx_seq_one_letter_code
_entity_poly.pdbx_strand_id
1 'polypeptide(L)'
;MIERAGATKDRHAKWKCLCDCGNEVEITGRFLSNNSSCGCKAKRIKNEIGNKYGKLTVIAEAGIEKYGSKMWLCKCDCGGEIIAKGANLRNGGTTSCGCTKSHGEEKIARFLTEANIPYVKNYKVVIDNNNYFFDFYVDDMYFIEFDGEQHFGYRQTGWNDKENFLNNRKRDLIKNQYCFAKEIPIIRIPYNEHFDEFDLLVGSSRFILNKQNEENYYKGKVFQ
;
A
#
# COMPACT_ATOMS: atom_id res chain seq x y z
N MET A 1 30.01 -9.26 34.52
CA MET A 1 30.49 -10.63 34.77
C MET A 1 30.07 -11.05 36.16
N ILE A 2 29.62 -12.27 36.35
CA ILE A 2 29.21 -12.81 37.64
C ILE A 2 30.29 -13.76 38.16
N GLU A 3 30.62 -14.81 37.43
CA GLU A 3 31.54 -15.86 37.81
C GLU A 3 32.18 -16.54 36.61
N ARG A 4 33.23 -17.33 36.88
CA ARG A 4 33.87 -18.14 35.84
C ARG A 4 33.08 -19.45 35.62
N ALA A 5 32.62 -19.68 34.40
CA ALA A 5 31.78 -20.82 34.03
C ALA A 5 32.55 -22.01 33.35
N GLY A 6 33.87 -22.09 33.61
CA GLY A 6 34.73 -23.16 33.04
C GLY A 6 35.56 -22.70 31.85
N ALA A 7 35.89 -23.65 30.96
CA ALA A 7 36.67 -23.40 29.75
C ALA A 7 36.10 -24.12 28.51
N THR A 8 36.39 -23.63 27.32
CA THR A 8 36.12 -24.30 26.04
C THR A 8 37.08 -25.49 25.84
N LYS A 9 36.81 -26.36 24.87
CA LYS A 9 37.72 -27.43 24.47
C LYS A 9 39.13 -26.91 24.12
N ASP A 10 39.22 -25.69 23.61
CA ASP A 10 40.46 -24.99 23.25
C ASP A 10 41.06 -24.20 24.42
N ARG A 11 40.71 -24.50 25.69
CA ARG A 11 41.19 -23.91 26.94
C ARG A 11 40.89 -22.41 27.12
N HIS A 12 39.97 -21.81 26.36
CA HIS A 12 39.57 -20.43 26.60
C HIS A 12 38.56 -20.35 27.76
N ALA A 13 38.79 -19.45 28.69
CA ALA A 13 37.92 -19.24 29.85
C ALA A 13 36.51 -18.79 29.39
N LYS A 14 35.47 -19.42 29.94
CA LYS A 14 34.07 -19.00 29.83
C LYS A 14 33.65 -18.24 31.09
N TRP A 15 32.83 -17.24 30.89
CA TRP A 15 32.31 -16.36 31.93
C TRP A 15 30.80 -16.32 31.87
N LYS A 16 30.18 -16.48 33.04
CA LYS A 16 28.77 -16.22 33.22
C LYS A 16 28.55 -14.74 33.39
N CYS A 17 27.73 -14.14 32.57
CA CYS A 17 27.47 -12.72 32.54
C CYS A 17 25.98 -12.46 32.72
N LEU A 18 25.63 -11.49 33.57
CA LEU A 18 24.27 -10.98 33.66
C LEU A 18 24.14 -9.80 32.68
N CYS A 19 23.14 -9.86 31.84
CA CYS A 19 22.78 -8.78 30.93
C CYS A 19 21.85 -7.79 31.62
N ASP A 20 21.90 -6.52 31.23
CA ASP A 20 20.99 -5.47 31.76
C ASP A 20 19.50 -5.80 31.61
N CYS A 21 19.16 -6.75 30.72
CA CYS A 21 17.81 -7.26 30.54
C CYS A 21 17.40 -8.34 31.56
N GLY A 22 18.29 -8.72 32.50
CA GLY A 22 18.08 -9.78 33.48
C GLY A 22 18.46 -11.19 33.03
N ASN A 23 18.77 -11.42 31.74
CA ASN A 23 19.17 -12.74 31.25
C ASN A 23 20.62 -13.04 31.57
N GLU A 24 20.89 -14.30 32.00
CA GLU A 24 22.24 -14.83 32.13
C GLU A 24 22.71 -15.45 30.81
N VAL A 25 23.99 -15.30 30.49
CA VAL A 25 24.62 -15.83 29.27
C VAL A 25 26.07 -16.21 29.52
N GLU A 26 26.51 -17.34 28.99
CA GLU A 26 27.92 -17.74 29.01
C GLU A 26 28.64 -17.18 27.77
N ILE A 27 29.74 -16.44 28.01
CA ILE A 27 30.53 -15.80 26.98
C ILE A 27 31.98 -16.22 27.14
N THR A 28 32.63 -16.61 26.04
CA THR A 28 34.08 -16.88 26.05
C THR A 28 34.85 -15.57 26.23
N GLY A 29 35.89 -15.58 27.08
CA GLY A 29 36.61 -14.38 27.51
C GLY A 29 37.08 -13.47 26.36
N ARG A 30 37.51 -14.07 25.22
CA ARG A 30 37.93 -13.33 24.02
C ARG A 30 36.84 -12.50 23.37
N PHE A 31 35.54 -12.78 23.65
CA PHE A 31 34.41 -12.08 23.08
C PHE A 31 33.74 -11.11 24.07
N LEU A 32 34.24 -11.01 25.31
CA LEU A 32 33.66 -10.11 26.32
C LEU A 32 33.68 -8.65 25.89
N SER A 33 34.74 -8.21 25.24
CA SER A 33 34.89 -6.83 24.73
C SER A 33 33.93 -6.51 23.58
N ASN A 34 33.56 -7.54 22.80
CA ASN A 34 32.75 -7.37 21.58
C ASN A 34 31.26 -7.65 21.81
N ASN A 35 30.90 -8.32 22.90
CA ASN A 35 29.50 -8.62 23.25
C ASN A 35 28.96 -7.62 24.28
N SER A 36 28.16 -6.69 23.81
CA SER A 36 27.51 -5.68 24.65
C SER A 36 26.16 -6.12 25.22
N SER A 37 25.65 -7.33 24.89
CA SER A 37 24.39 -7.87 25.38
C SER A 37 24.28 -9.37 25.17
N CYS A 38 23.30 -10.06 25.81
CA CYS A 38 22.97 -11.48 25.60
C CYS A 38 22.28 -11.75 24.23
N GLY A 39 22.31 -10.83 23.32
CA GLY A 39 21.49 -10.84 22.09
C GLY A 39 20.11 -10.21 22.26
N CYS A 40 19.74 -9.78 23.47
CA CYS A 40 18.46 -9.13 23.75
C CYS A 40 18.26 -7.82 22.95
N LYS A 41 19.37 -7.09 22.67
CA LYS A 41 19.30 -5.86 21.85
C LYS A 41 18.85 -6.17 20.42
N ALA A 42 19.26 -7.29 19.85
CA ALA A 42 18.81 -7.77 18.56
C ALA A 42 17.38 -8.33 18.63
N LYS A 43 16.96 -8.86 19.79
CA LYS A 43 15.62 -9.41 20.07
C LYS A 43 14.65 -8.40 20.71
N ARG A 44 15.05 -7.15 20.96
CA ARG A 44 14.12 -6.11 21.37
C ARG A 44 13.16 -5.83 20.21
N ILE A 45 12.17 -6.69 20.10
CA ILE A 45 10.98 -6.42 19.31
C ILE A 45 10.32 -5.22 20.01
N LYS A 46 10.50 -4.03 19.46
CA LYS A 46 9.83 -2.84 19.96
C LYS A 46 8.34 -3.12 19.96
N ASN A 47 7.68 -2.84 21.08
CA ASN A 47 6.23 -2.81 21.10
C ASN A 47 5.81 -1.57 20.29
N GLU A 48 5.04 -1.78 19.25
CA GLU A 48 4.59 -0.71 18.36
C GLU A 48 3.14 -0.28 18.67
N ILE A 49 2.45 -0.97 19.57
CA ILE A 49 1.04 -0.66 19.91
C ILE A 49 0.92 0.78 20.40
N GLY A 50 -0.02 1.53 19.82
CA GLY A 50 -0.26 2.94 20.08
C GLY A 50 0.61 3.90 19.26
N ASN A 51 1.66 3.41 18.58
CA ASN A 51 2.47 4.26 17.71
C ASN A 51 1.71 4.59 16.43
N LYS A 52 1.91 5.83 15.95
CA LYS A 52 1.35 6.30 14.68
C LYS A 52 2.44 6.40 13.60
N TYR A 53 2.17 5.83 12.42
CA TYR A 53 3.05 5.83 11.25
C TYR A 53 2.29 6.32 10.03
N GLY A 54 2.46 7.59 9.67
CA GLY A 54 1.64 8.23 8.66
C GLY A 54 0.16 8.24 9.07
N LYS A 55 -0.70 7.60 8.28
CA LYS A 55 -2.14 7.43 8.55
C LYS A 55 -2.46 6.16 9.38
N LEU A 56 -1.46 5.38 9.78
CA LEU A 56 -1.64 4.11 10.49
C LEU A 56 -1.38 4.26 11.98
N THR A 57 -2.30 3.82 12.81
CA THR A 57 -2.10 3.62 14.25
C THR A 57 -2.04 2.13 14.54
N VAL A 58 -0.98 1.67 15.19
CA VAL A 58 -0.83 0.24 15.55
C VAL A 58 -1.77 -0.07 16.70
N ILE A 59 -2.66 -1.05 16.49
CA ILE A 59 -3.68 -1.42 17.48
C ILE A 59 -3.45 -2.78 18.15
N ALA A 60 -2.77 -3.71 17.46
CA ALA A 60 -2.49 -5.04 18.01
C ALA A 60 -1.28 -5.70 17.34
N GLU A 61 -0.77 -6.75 17.99
CA GLU A 61 0.18 -7.68 17.38
C GLU A 61 -0.56 -8.67 16.47
N ALA A 62 -0.03 -8.89 15.25
CA ALA A 62 -0.62 -9.77 14.25
C ALA A 62 0.26 -11.01 13.94
N GLY A 63 1.16 -11.36 14.86
CA GLY A 63 2.01 -12.54 14.76
C GLY A 63 3.40 -12.28 14.14
N ILE A 64 4.03 -13.36 13.68
CA ILE A 64 5.37 -13.35 13.10
C ILE A 64 5.32 -14.05 11.74
N GLU A 65 5.87 -13.42 10.71
CA GLU A 65 5.96 -14.03 9.38
C GLU A 65 7.06 -15.12 9.29
N LYS A 66 7.07 -15.88 8.19
CA LYS A 66 7.98 -17.00 7.93
C LYS A 66 9.48 -16.67 8.16
N TYR A 67 9.88 -15.41 7.96
CA TYR A 67 11.27 -14.95 8.12
C TYR A 67 11.54 -14.25 9.47
N GLY A 68 10.63 -14.37 10.44
CA GLY A 68 10.81 -13.87 11.80
C GLY A 68 10.50 -12.38 11.99
N SER A 69 9.94 -11.69 11.01
CA SER A 69 9.52 -10.30 11.15
C SER A 69 8.18 -10.23 11.89
N LYS A 70 8.12 -9.37 12.91
CA LYS A 70 6.89 -9.13 13.65
C LYS A 70 5.90 -8.33 12.82
N MET A 71 4.67 -8.81 12.77
CA MET A 71 3.55 -8.21 12.06
C MET A 71 2.64 -7.49 13.04
N TRP A 72 2.09 -6.37 12.61
CA TRP A 72 1.25 -5.50 13.42
C TRP A 72 -0.06 -5.20 12.71
N LEU A 73 -1.16 -5.34 13.40
CA LEU A 73 -2.45 -4.86 12.95
C LEU A 73 -2.52 -3.35 13.18
N CYS A 74 -2.78 -2.63 12.11
CA CYS A 74 -2.84 -1.17 12.11
C CYS A 74 -4.20 -0.71 11.63
N LYS A 75 -4.77 0.27 12.34
CA LYS A 75 -5.96 1.00 11.93
C LYS A 75 -5.56 2.29 11.22
N CYS A 76 -6.11 2.54 10.05
CA CYS A 76 -5.87 3.73 9.27
C CYS A 76 -6.86 4.85 9.62
N ASP A 77 -6.45 6.11 9.45
CA ASP A 77 -7.33 7.28 9.63
C ASP A 77 -8.60 7.24 8.75
N CYS A 78 -8.58 6.47 7.65
CA CYS A 78 -9.76 6.24 6.80
C CYS A 78 -10.74 5.20 7.36
N GLY A 79 -10.43 4.56 8.50
CA GLY A 79 -11.21 3.48 9.10
C GLY A 79 -10.82 2.07 8.65
N GLY A 80 -10.08 1.92 7.56
CA GLY A 80 -9.56 0.63 7.08
C GLY A 80 -8.47 0.06 7.97
N GLU A 81 -8.28 -1.27 7.93
CA GLU A 81 -7.24 -1.98 8.68
C GLU A 81 -6.26 -2.67 7.74
N ILE A 82 -5.00 -2.80 8.17
CA ILE A 82 -3.94 -3.50 7.45
C ILE A 82 -3.00 -4.18 8.43
N ILE A 83 -2.46 -5.35 8.03
CA ILE A 83 -1.36 -6.00 8.73
C ILE A 83 -0.05 -5.57 8.05
N ALA A 84 0.86 -4.96 8.82
CA ALA A 84 2.12 -4.43 8.31
C ALA A 84 3.32 -4.94 9.10
N LYS A 85 4.49 -5.06 8.43
CA LYS A 85 5.76 -5.38 9.08
C LYS A 85 6.23 -4.18 9.92
N GLY A 86 6.67 -4.42 11.15
CA GLY A 86 7.20 -3.37 12.02
C GLY A 86 8.39 -2.60 11.40
N ALA A 87 9.22 -3.26 10.59
CA ALA A 87 10.30 -2.60 9.86
C ALA A 87 9.77 -1.59 8.83
N ASN A 88 8.72 -1.97 8.06
CA ASN A 88 8.11 -1.11 7.05
C ASN A 88 7.39 0.10 7.67
N LEU A 89 6.79 -0.08 8.84
CA LEU A 89 6.21 1.04 9.59
C LEU A 89 7.28 2.06 9.97
N ARG A 90 8.38 1.60 10.60
CA ARG A 90 9.46 2.47 11.08
C ARG A 90 10.22 3.21 9.99
N ASN A 91 10.42 2.59 8.83
CA ASN A 91 11.14 3.20 7.70
C ASN A 91 10.23 3.98 6.73
N GLY A 92 8.92 4.08 7.03
CA GLY A 92 7.97 4.77 6.18
C GLY A 92 7.56 4.01 4.91
N GLY A 93 7.95 2.73 4.78
CA GLY A 93 7.57 1.89 3.64
C GLY A 93 6.09 1.49 3.63
N THR A 94 5.40 1.65 4.77
CA THR A 94 3.95 1.46 4.89
C THR A 94 3.38 2.55 5.78
N THR A 95 2.66 3.50 5.20
CA THR A 95 2.13 4.70 5.88
C THR A 95 0.60 4.80 5.84
N SER A 96 -0.08 3.89 5.13
CA SER A 96 -1.55 3.82 5.03
C SER A 96 -1.99 2.39 4.76
N CYS A 97 -3.29 2.10 4.84
CA CYS A 97 -3.88 0.79 4.48
C CYS A 97 -3.97 0.55 2.96
N GLY A 98 -3.33 1.38 2.15
CA GLY A 98 -3.55 1.45 0.70
C GLY A 98 -4.64 2.45 0.31
N CYS A 99 -5.28 3.08 1.29
CA CYS A 99 -6.23 4.17 1.08
C CYS A 99 -5.56 5.52 0.84
N THR A 100 -4.26 5.57 0.52
CA THR A 100 -3.65 6.80 0.01
C THR A 100 -4.40 7.14 -1.27
N LYS A 101 -5.49 7.82 -1.06
CA LYS A 101 -6.32 8.39 -2.11
C LYS A 101 -5.41 9.22 -2.97
N SER A 102 -5.43 8.98 -4.24
CA SER A 102 -4.83 9.92 -5.15
C SER A 102 -5.51 11.27 -4.87
N HIS A 103 -4.74 12.34 -4.91
CA HIS A 103 -5.29 13.69 -4.68
C HIS A 103 -6.49 13.97 -5.62
N GLY A 104 -6.49 13.30 -6.78
CA GLY A 104 -7.59 13.33 -7.73
C GLY A 104 -8.85 12.62 -7.24
N GLU A 105 -8.74 11.41 -6.69
CA GLU A 105 -9.91 10.71 -6.13
C GLU A 105 -10.53 11.45 -4.93
N GLU A 106 -9.70 12.12 -4.09
CA GLU A 106 -10.22 12.96 -3.00
C GLU A 106 -11.00 14.17 -3.52
N LYS A 107 -10.49 14.80 -4.58
CA LYS A 107 -11.14 15.92 -5.25
C LYS A 107 -12.48 15.49 -5.85
N ILE A 108 -12.53 14.36 -6.56
CA ILE A 108 -13.76 13.77 -7.12
C ILE A 108 -14.78 13.50 -6.02
N ALA A 109 -14.37 12.79 -4.95
CA ALA A 109 -15.28 12.44 -3.85
C ALA A 109 -15.85 13.67 -3.15
N ARG A 110 -15.02 14.70 -2.93
CA ARG A 110 -15.45 15.96 -2.31
C ARG A 110 -16.52 16.63 -3.16
N PHE A 111 -16.27 16.79 -4.46
CA PHE A 111 -17.24 17.39 -5.37
C PHE A 111 -18.57 16.64 -5.37
N LEU A 112 -18.55 15.30 -5.58
CA LEU A 112 -19.79 14.51 -5.60
C LEU A 112 -20.58 14.63 -4.29
N THR A 113 -19.86 14.71 -3.16
CA THR A 113 -20.50 14.91 -1.84
C THR A 113 -21.11 16.31 -1.70
N GLU A 114 -20.38 17.36 -2.07
CA GLU A 114 -20.83 18.76 -2.00
C GLU A 114 -22.01 19.02 -2.94
N ALA A 115 -22.02 18.37 -4.10
CA ALA A 115 -23.11 18.43 -5.08
C ALA A 115 -24.30 17.52 -4.75
N ASN A 116 -24.26 16.77 -3.63
CA ASN A 116 -25.26 15.77 -3.26
C ASN A 116 -25.54 14.72 -4.36
N ILE A 117 -24.52 14.36 -5.16
CA ILE A 117 -24.63 13.33 -6.18
C ILE A 117 -24.31 11.97 -5.54
N PRO A 118 -25.23 10.98 -5.59
CA PRO A 118 -24.98 9.66 -5.02
C PRO A 118 -23.80 8.96 -5.71
N TYR A 119 -22.95 8.32 -4.94
CA TYR A 119 -21.86 7.51 -5.50
C TYR A 119 -21.44 6.39 -4.57
N VAL A 120 -20.87 5.32 -5.15
CA VAL A 120 -20.22 4.21 -4.45
C VAL A 120 -18.76 4.18 -4.85
N LYS A 121 -17.86 4.22 -3.84
CA LYS A 121 -16.41 4.07 -4.04
C LYS A 121 -16.02 2.60 -4.16
N ASN A 122 -14.94 2.35 -4.93
CA ASN A 122 -14.40 1.01 -5.13
C ASN A 122 -15.51 0.02 -5.54
N TYR A 123 -16.33 0.45 -6.49
CA TYR A 123 -17.47 -0.34 -6.93
C TYR A 123 -17.02 -1.63 -7.60
N LYS A 124 -17.49 -2.75 -7.07
CA LYS A 124 -17.10 -4.08 -7.54
C LYS A 124 -18.00 -4.54 -8.68
N VAL A 125 -17.38 -4.95 -9.78
CA VAL A 125 -18.03 -5.63 -10.90
C VAL A 125 -17.37 -7.00 -11.10
N VAL A 126 -18.18 -8.03 -11.36
CA VAL A 126 -17.68 -9.37 -11.73
C VAL A 126 -17.76 -9.52 -13.24
N ILE A 127 -16.60 -9.74 -13.89
CA ILE A 127 -16.47 -9.95 -15.33
C ILE A 127 -15.71 -11.26 -15.51
N ASP A 128 -16.28 -12.24 -16.21
CA ASP A 128 -15.69 -13.56 -16.49
C ASP A 128 -15.11 -14.23 -15.21
N ASN A 129 -15.93 -14.26 -14.15
CA ASN A 129 -15.60 -14.78 -12.82
C ASN A 129 -14.43 -14.07 -12.09
N ASN A 130 -13.98 -12.93 -12.59
CA ASN A 130 -12.95 -12.10 -11.96
C ASN A 130 -13.55 -10.82 -11.37
N ASN A 131 -12.97 -10.36 -10.25
CA ASN A 131 -13.39 -9.13 -9.62
C ASN A 131 -12.64 -7.93 -10.20
N TYR A 132 -13.38 -6.94 -10.66
CA TYR A 132 -12.87 -5.64 -11.08
C TYR A 132 -13.48 -4.56 -10.20
N PHE A 133 -12.69 -3.54 -9.88
CA PHE A 133 -13.10 -2.44 -9.02
C PHE A 133 -12.96 -1.13 -9.80
N PHE A 134 -14.04 -0.37 -9.85
CA PHE A 134 -14.06 0.99 -10.39
C PHE A 134 -13.92 1.98 -9.24
N ASP A 135 -13.20 3.09 -9.44
CA ASP A 135 -12.96 4.07 -8.38
C ASP A 135 -14.28 4.65 -7.86
N PHE A 136 -15.18 5.00 -8.79
CA PHE A 136 -16.51 5.50 -8.46
C PHE A 136 -17.57 4.95 -9.41
N TYR A 137 -18.72 4.56 -8.87
CA TYR A 137 -19.97 4.37 -9.59
C TYR A 137 -20.92 5.47 -9.15
N VAL A 138 -21.37 6.30 -10.08
CA VAL A 138 -22.03 7.57 -9.80
C VAL A 138 -23.47 7.54 -10.28
N ASP A 139 -24.41 7.90 -9.40
CA ASP A 139 -25.85 8.06 -9.64
C ASP A 139 -26.49 6.86 -10.35
N ASP A 140 -25.98 5.66 -10.08
CA ASP A 140 -26.36 4.40 -10.76
C ASP A 140 -26.30 4.46 -12.29
N MET A 141 -25.55 5.41 -12.87
CA MET A 141 -25.55 5.71 -14.30
C MET A 141 -24.18 5.52 -14.98
N TYR A 142 -23.07 5.91 -14.34
CA TYR A 142 -21.76 5.92 -14.99
C TYR A 142 -20.61 5.68 -14.01
N PHE A 143 -19.44 5.36 -14.57
CA PHE A 143 -18.20 5.18 -13.82
C PHE A 143 -17.28 6.39 -13.95
N ILE A 144 -16.51 6.68 -12.90
CA ILE A 144 -15.35 7.57 -12.93
C ILE A 144 -14.12 6.78 -12.46
N GLU A 145 -13.02 6.86 -13.21
CA GLU A 145 -11.69 6.36 -12.88
C GLU A 145 -10.69 7.50 -12.87
N PHE A 146 -9.81 7.53 -11.88
CA PHE A 146 -8.69 8.47 -11.82
C PHE A 146 -7.38 7.70 -12.06
N ASP A 147 -6.85 7.82 -13.27
CA ASP A 147 -5.71 7.03 -13.71
C ASP A 147 -4.38 7.66 -13.31
N GLY A 148 -3.64 7.00 -12.42
CA GLY A 148 -2.30 7.38 -12.01
C GLY A 148 -1.23 7.17 -13.10
N GLU A 149 -0.01 7.63 -12.87
CA GLU A 149 1.14 7.52 -13.79
C GLU A 149 1.35 6.08 -14.31
N GLN A 150 1.08 5.08 -13.45
CA GLN A 150 1.26 3.66 -13.77
C GLN A 150 0.37 3.13 -14.90
N HIS A 151 -0.67 3.85 -15.29
CA HIS A 151 -1.53 3.50 -16.43
C HIS A 151 -0.95 3.94 -17.78
N PHE A 152 0.02 4.87 -17.79
CA PHE A 152 0.58 5.49 -18.99
C PHE A 152 2.01 5.07 -19.29
N GLY A 153 2.73 4.49 -18.34
CA GLY A 153 4.10 4.06 -18.52
C GLY A 153 4.61 3.17 -17.42
N TYR A 154 5.83 2.65 -17.58
CA TYR A 154 6.51 1.83 -16.59
C TYR A 154 7.93 2.33 -16.35
N ARG A 155 8.48 1.99 -15.18
CA ARG A 155 9.87 2.23 -14.81
C ARG A 155 10.68 0.95 -15.01
N GLN A 156 11.99 1.07 -15.27
CA GLN A 156 12.84 -0.09 -15.48
C GLN A 156 13.02 -0.95 -14.22
N THR A 157 12.79 -0.39 -13.04
CA THR A 157 12.92 -1.06 -11.75
C THR A 157 11.83 -0.61 -10.79
N GLY A 158 11.43 -1.50 -9.88
CA GLY A 158 10.44 -1.21 -8.85
C GLY A 158 9.10 -1.87 -9.11
N TRP A 159 8.08 -1.51 -8.31
CA TRP A 159 6.76 -2.14 -8.37
C TRP A 159 5.96 -1.79 -9.64
N ASN A 160 6.32 -0.72 -10.34
CA ASN A 160 5.74 -0.36 -11.65
C ASN A 160 6.69 -0.78 -12.78
N ASP A 161 7.11 -2.05 -12.78
CA ASP A 161 7.86 -2.65 -13.87
C ASP A 161 6.98 -2.95 -15.09
N LYS A 162 7.60 -3.43 -16.17
CA LYS A 162 6.91 -3.71 -17.42
C LYS A 162 5.78 -4.73 -17.27
N GLU A 163 5.93 -5.74 -16.44
CA GLU A 163 4.93 -6.79 -16.24
C GLU A 163 3.70 -6.23 -15.52
N ASN A 164 3.90 -5.51 -14.43
CA ASN A 164 2.81 -4.85 -13.69
C ASN A 164 2.08 -3.82 -14.56
N PHE A 165 2.81 -3.03 -15.36
CA PHE A 165 2.22 -2.12 -16.33
C PHE A 165 1.31 -2.85 -17.34
N LEU A 166 1.78 -3.96 -17.94
CA LEU A 166 1.00 -4.73 -18.89
C LEU A 166 -0.25 -5.36 -18.24
N ASN A 167 -0.14 -5.84 -17.00
CA ASN A 167 -1.24 -6.39 -16.24
C ASN A 167 -2.29 -5.31 -15.91
N ASN A 168 -1.87 -4.13 -15.47
CA ASN A 168 -2.77 -2.99 -15.22
C ASN A 168 -3.48 -2.59 -16.52
N ARG A 169 -2.74 -2.48 -17.61
CA ARG A 169 -3.27 -2.16 -18.93
C ARG A 169 -4.34 -3.16 -19.39
N LYS A 170 -4.07 -4.46 -19.22
CA LYS A 170 -5.05 -5.51 -19.54
C LYS A 170 -6.34 -5.36 -18.73
N ARG A 171 -6.20 -5.04 -17.44
CA ARG A 171 -7.36 -4.83 -16.57
C ARG A 171 -8.18 -3.61 -16.99
N ASP A 172 -7.51 -2.50 -17.36
CA ASP A 172 -8.17 -1.30 -17.87
C ASP A 172 -8.97 -1.59 -19.12
N LEU A 173 -8.38 -2.30 -20.10
CA LEU A 173 -9.06 -2.68 -21.33
C LEU A 173 -10.31 -3.54 -21.06
N ILE A 174 -10.25 -4.48 -20.12
CA ILE A 174 -11.42 -5.30 -19.74
C ILE A 174 -12.52 -4.43 -19.11
N LYS A 175 -12.16 -3.49 -18.22
CA LYS A 175 -13.12 -2.53 -17.63
C LYS A 175 -13.79 -1.67 -18.70
N ASN A 176 -13.00 -1.14 -19.65
CA ASN A 176 -13.52 -0.33 -20.75
C ASN A 176 -14.46 -1.14 -21.66
N GLN A 177 -14.05 -2.34 -22.05
CA GLN A 177 -14.88 -3.23 -22.88
C GLN A 177 -16.21 -3.58 -22.19
N TYR A 178 -16.18 -3.82 -20.88
CA TYR A 178 -17.40 -4.02 -20.09
C TYR A 178 -18.32 -2.82 -20.19
N CYS A 179 -17.81 -1.61 -19.96
CA CYS A 179 -18.57 -0.38 -20.06
C CYS A 179 -19.15 -0.18 -21.47
N PHE A 180 -18.34 -0.39 -22.51
CA PHE A 180 -18.78 -0.25 -23.90
C PHE A 180 -19.84 -1.29 -24.30
N ALA A 181 -19.74 -2.53 -23.81
CA ALA A 181 -20.71 -3.59 -24.09
C ALA A 181 -22.06 -3.39 -23.37
N LYS A 182 -22.02 -2.74 -22.20
CA LYS A 182 -23.20 -2.42 -21.39
C LYS A 182 -23.77 -1.03 -21.64
N GLU A 183 -23.13 -0.27 -22.54
CA GLU A 183 -23.49 1.12 -22.84
C GLU A 183 -23.48 2.02 -21.57
N ILE A 184 -22.64 1.68 -20.59
CA ILE A 184 -22.44 2.48 -19.38
C ILE A 184 -21.33 3.51 -19.66
N PRO A 185 -21.59 4.80 -19.55
CA PRO A 185 -20.56 5.81 -19.71
C PRO A 185 -19.41 5.63 -18.71
N ILE A 186 -18.17 5.87 -19.16
CA ILE A 186 -17.00 5.89 -18.29
C ILE A 186 -16.21 7.17 -18.54
N ILE A 187 -15.94 7.89 -17.46
CA ILE A 187 -15.05 9.06 -17.43
C ILE A 187 -13.71 8.59 -16.88
N ARG A 188 -12.63 8.78 -17.67
CA ARG A 188 -11.27 8.45 -17.23
C ARG A 188 -10.41 9.69 -17.20
N ILE A 189 -9.92 10.07 -16.03
CA ILE A 189 -9.17 11.30 -15.80
C ILE A 189 -7.70 10.94 -15.57
N PRO A 190 -6.77 11.32 -16.47
CA PRO A 190 -5.35 11.10 -16.28
C PRO A 190 -4.78 11.96 -15.14
N TYR A 191 -3.82 11.42 -14.40
CA TYR A 191 -3.19 12.09 -13.25
C TYR A 191 -2.54 13.44 -13.56
N ASN A 192 -2.10 13.64 -14.80
CA ASN A 192 -1.42 14.85 -15.30
C ASN A 192 -2.37 15.87 -15.93
N GLU A 193 -3.66 15.57 -15.99
CA GLU A 193 -4.67 16.47 -16.50
C GLU A 193 -5.33 17.27 -15.36
N HIS A 194 -5.57 18.54 -15.63
CA HIS A 194 -6.38 19.38 -14.75
C HIS A 194 -7.85 19.14 -15.08
N PHE A 195 -8.68 18.91 -14.07
CA PHE A 195 -10.11 18.72 -14.23
C PHE A 195 -10.90 19.61 -13.26
N ASP A 196 -12.10 19.97 -13.65
CA ASP A 196 -13.06 20.71 -12.84
C ASP A 196 -14.36 19.91 -12.60
N GLU A 197 -15.37 20.58 -12.09
CA GLU A 197 -16.64 19.98 -11.73
C GLU A 197 -17.43 19.49 -12.94
N PHE A 198 -17.36 20.19 -14.06
CA PHE A 198 -18.04 19.84 -15.31
C PHE A 198 -17.45 18.57 -15.92
N ASP A 199 -16.16 18.34 -15.73
CA ASP A 199 -15.48 17.15 -16.20
C ASP A 199 -15.93 15.87 -15.49
N LEU A 200 -16.63 15.98 -14.36
CA LEU A 200 -17.14 14.85 -13.59
C LEU A 200 -18.59 14.47 -13.96
N LEU A 201 -19.24 15.25 -14.82
CA LEU A 201 -20.60 15.03 -15.25
C LEU A 201 -20.63 14.48 -16.67
N VAL A 202 -21.33 13.36 -16.90
CA VAL A 202 -21.40 12.70 -18.23
C VAL A 202 -21.85 13.65 -19.34
N GLY A 203 -22.77 14.59 -19.06
CA GLY A 203 -23.28 15.52 -20.05
C GLY A 203 -22.29 16.61 -20.51
N SER A 204 -21.19 16.83 -19.79
CA SER A 204 -20.23 17.92 -20.06
C SER A 204 -18.77 17.49 -20.03
N SER A 205 -18.48 16.25 -19.61
CA SER A 205 -17.11 15.77 -19.45
C SER A 205 -16.39 15.63 -20.79
N ARG A 206 -15.21 16.25 -20.89
CA ARG A 206 -14.25 16.00 -21.98
C ARG A 206 -13.51 14.67 -21.84
N PHE A 207 -13.57 14.04 -20.68
CA PHE A 207 -12.87 12.79 -20.35
C PHE A 207 -13.70 11.52 -20.58
N ILE A 208 -14.83 11.63 -21.30
CA ILE A 208 -15.61 10.44 -21.65
C ILE A 208 -14.80 9.56 -22.60
N LEU A 209 -14.53 8.34 -22.14
CA LEU A 209 -13.86 7.34 -22.94
C LEU A 209 -14.87 6.58 -23.82
N ASN A 210 -14.51 6.36 -25.07
CA ASN A 210 -15.28 5.58 -26.04
C ASN A 210 -14.33 4.76 -26.95
N LYS A 211 -14.90 3.89 -27.79
CA LYS A 211 -14.12 3.02 -28.68
C LYS A 211 -13.22 3.79 -29.66
N GLN A 212 -13.60 5.00 -30.05
CA GLN A 212 -12.86 5.82 -31.02
C GLN A 212 -11.64 6.48 -30.39
N ASN A 213 -11.73 6.91 -29.11
CA ASN A 213 -10.66 7.63 -28.45
C ASN A 213 -9.79 6.79 -27.51
N GLU A 214 -10.16 5.53 -27.21
CA GLU A 214 -9.47 4.66 -26.26
C GLU A 214 -7.97 4.50 -26.55
N GLU A 215 -7.60 4.23 -27.81
CA GLU A 215 -6.19 4.05 -28.18
C GLU A 215 -5.36 5.32 -27.95
N ASN A 216 -5.94 6.47 -28.29
CA ASN A 216 -5.29 7.78 -28.10
C ASN A 216 -5.20 8.17 -26.63
N TYR A 217 -6.22 7.86 -25.83
CA TYR A 217 -6.21 8.08 -24.39
C TYR A 217 -4.93 7.56 -23.76
N TYR A 218 -4.61 6.34 -24.02
CA TYR A 218 -3.43 5.71 -23.45
C TYR A 218 -2.09 6.10 -24.11
N LYS A 219 -2.11 6.79 -25.23
CA LYS A 219 -0.94 7.45 -25.81
C LYS A 219 -0.73 8.87 -25.27
N GLY A 220 -1.59 9.33 -24.35
CA GLY A 220 -1.55 10.67 -23.78
C GLY A 220 -1.90 11.78 -24.80
N LYS A 221 -2.73 11.46 -25.81
CA LYS A 221 -3.03 12.38 -26.92
C LYS A 221 -4.50 12.80 -27.04
N VAL A 222 -5.35 12.42 -26.09
CA VAL A 222 -6.82 12.50 -26.27
C VAL A 222 -7.39 13.89 -25.99
N PHE A 223 -6.70 14.70 -25.21
CA PHE A 223 -7.25 15.95 -24.69
C PHE A 223 -6.50 17.18 -25.16
N GLN A 224 -5.84 17.10 -26.33
CA GLN A 224 -5.27 18.25 -27.03
C GLN A 224 -6.26 18.96 -27.92
#